data_0702810a6a8696ccfb4f9ab5692c81cc
#
_entry.id   0702810a6a8696ccfb4f9ab5692c81cc
#
_cell.length_a   1.000
_cell.length_b   1.000
_cell.length_c   1.000
_cell.angle_alpha   90.00
_cell.angle_beta   90.00
_cell.angle_gamma   90.00
#
_symmetry.space_group_name_H-M   'P 1'
#
loop_
_entity.id
_entity.type
_entity.pdbx_description
1 polymer ?
#
loop_
_entity_poly.entity_id
_entity_poly.type
_entity_poly.pdbx_seq_one_letter_code
_entity_poly.pdbx_strand_id
1 'polypeptide(L)'
;MKNDVMHVASSTVTARQVSTSTLPTTQCSAQFGQYNNVQNFEGRLLKPSHRTFLFVKEYFNQPKRGYGPGVVEVFHKLKNEKYEDIWRPAKQQFDGSGSFGNGGAMRVAPIALFYRDNYDKMVEAARQVTLLTHTNRLGVNGALLQCIAVYLSLHQLPGKPLDVTEFSAALKQKMGDIEKADQMEEFENKMPYTEKLKAMDELLKDDNALEEEVQGILGHDISALNSVPTAVYCFLRSQKPIPNIKTDCPFRRTIQYAISLGGDTDTIASMAGAIAGAFYGMETINESLQKHCEFVNETINLADKIIEKSVS
;
A
#
# COMPACT_ATOMS: atom_id res chain seq x y z
N MET A 1 0.99 17.34 -13.21
CA MET A 1 0.45 16.03 -13.66
C MET A 1 1.53 14.99 -13.99
N LYS A 2 2.52 15.23 -14.88
CA LYS A 2 3.61 14.24 -15.11
C LYS A 2 4.43 13.97 -13.83
N ASN A 3 4.64 14.97 -13.01
CA ASN A 3 5.42 14.87 -11.78
C ASN A 3 4.74 13.96 -10.72
N ASP A 4 3.43 14.00 -10.60
CA ASP A 4 2.69 13.36 -9.49
C ASP A 4 2.77 11.82 -9.49
N VAL A 5 2.83 11.19 -10.66
CA VAL A 5 2.86 9.72 -10.79
C VAL A 5 4.26 9.12 -10.60
N MET A 6 5.30 9.86 -11.02
CA MET A 6 6.69 9.47 -10.75
C MET A 6 6.98 9.32 -9.25
N HIS A 7 6.21 10.01 -8.42
CA HIS A 7 6.40 10.16 -7.00
C HIS A 7 6.02 8.93 -6.18
N VAL A 8 4.90 8.30 -6.47
CA VAL A 8 4.42 7.13 -5.70
C VAL A 8 5.27 5.91 -5.96
N ALA A 9 5.66 5.67 -7.20
CA ALA A 9 6.51 4.55 -7.55
C ALA A 9 7.90 4.67 -6.88
N SER A 10 8.51 5.85 -6.92
CA SER A 10 9.82 6.12 -6.32
C SER A 10 9.78 6.09 -4.78
N SER A 11 8.72 6.62 -4.15
CA SER A 11 8.61 6.66 -2.69
C SER A 11 8.43 5.27 -2.06
N THR A 12 7.73 4.36 -2.74
CA THR A 12 7.59 2.97 -2.30
C THR A 12 8.95 2.25 -2.27
N VAL A 13 9.83 2.55 -3.22
CA VAL A 13 11.20 2.02 -3.25
C VAL A 13 12.07 2.62 -2.15
N THR A 14 11.95 3.93 -1.90
CA THR A 14 12.81 4.68 -0.95
C THR A 14 12.54 4.28 0.50
N ALA A 15 11.28 4.08 0.89
CA ALA A 15 10.90 3.74 2.26
C ALA A 15 11.63 2.49 2.78
N ARG A 16 11.90 1.55 1.90
CA ARG A 16 12.49 0.28 2.29
C ARG A 16 14.00 0.31 2.50
N GLN A 17 14.72 1.15 1.78
CA GLN A 17 16.18 1.21 1.92
C GLN A 17 16.66 1.98 3.15
N VAL A 18 15.83 2.87 3.69
CA VAL A 18 16.16 3.59 4.94
C VAL A 18 16.07 2.65 6.15
N SER A 19 15.32 1.54 6.07
CA SER A 19 15.20 0.56 7.16
C SER A 19 16.32 -0.49 7.22
N THR A 20 17.16 -0.58 6.18
CA THR A 20 18.09 -1.70 6.03
C THR A 20 19.51 -1.41 6.46
N SER A 21 19.78 -1.36 7.75
CA SER A 21 21.10 -1.72 8.23
C SER A 21 21.29 -3.24 8.46
N THR A 22 20.22 -4.06 8.37
CA THR A 22 20.30 -5.50 8.72
C THR A 22 19.34 -6.47 8.03
N LEU A 23 18.50 -6.10 7.04
CA LEU A 23 17.56 -7.03 6.40
C LEU A 23 17.64 -7.03 4.85
N PRO A 24 17.41 -8.19 4.19
CA PRO A 24 17.63 -8.31 2.75
C PRO A 24 16.68 -7.44 1.92
N THR A 25 17.24 -6.69 0.99
CA THR A 25 16.63 -5.84 -0.04
C THR A 25 15.62 -6.54 -0.97
N THR A 26 15.27 -7.79 -0.67
CA THR A 26 14.63 -8.74 -1.57
C THR A 26 13.12 -8.58 -1.77
N GLN A 27 12.38 -8.00 -0.80
CA GLN A 27 10.91 -7.87 -0.93
C GLN A 27 10.45 -6.68 -1.82
N CYS A 28 11.21 -5.57 -1.87
CA CYS A 28 10.85 -4.39 -2.68
C CYS A 28 10.78 -4.69 -4.17
N SER A 29 11.71 -5.47 -4.63
CA SER A 29 11.79 -5.88 -6.02
C SER A 29 10.73 -6.91 -6.44
N ALA A 30 10.22 -7.71 -5.49
CA ALA A 30 9.07 -8.57 -5.74
C ALA A 30 7.79 -7.76 -5.99
N GLN A 31 7.62 -6.65 -5.26
CA GLN A 31 6.55 -5.70 -5.51
C GLN A 31 6.69 -5.04 -6.88
N PHE A 32 7.91 -4.68 -7.25
CA PHE A 32 8.21 -4.00 -8.49
C PHE A 32 7.88 -4.84 -9.73
N GLY A 33 8.24 -6.12 -9.73
CA GLY A 33 7.85 -7.06 -10.78
C GLY A 33 6.33 -7.22 -10.90
N GLN A 34 5.60 -7.11 -9.79
CA GLN A 34 4.14 -7.16 -9.80
C GLN A 34 3.49 -5.92 -10.44
N TYR A 35 4.11 -4.75 -10.36
CA TYR A 35 3.62 -3.53 -11.01
C TYR A 35 3.58 -3.61 -12.54
N ASN A 36 4.55 -4.27 -13.14
CA ASN A 36 4.58 -4.49 -14.59
C ASN A 36 3.39 -5.29 -15.12
N ASN A 37 2.66 -5.98 -14.25
CA ASN A 37 1.73 -7.03 -14.62
C ASN A 37 0.25 -6.66 -14.49
N VAL A 38 -0.08 -5.43 -14.08
CA VAL A 38 -1.49 -5.05 -13.86
C VAL A 38 -2.21 -4.63 -15.14
N GLN A 39 -1.47 -4.31 -16.23
CA GLN A 39 -2.07 -3.71 -17.41
C GLN A 39 -1.54 -4.24 -18.74
N ASN A 40 -2.43 -4.23 -19.77
CA ASN A 40 -2.02 -4.39 -21.15
C ASN A 40 -1.72 -3.04 -21.82
N PHE A 41 -1.20 -3.12 -23.05
CA PHE A 41 -0.86 -1.94 -23.88
C PHE A 41 -2.07 -1.05 -24.25
N GLU A 42 -3.32 -1.48 -23.97
CA GLU A 42 -4.55 -0.78 -24.34
C GLU A 42 -5.22 -0.01 -23.16
N GLY A 43 -4.55 0.10 -22.00
CA GLY A 43 -5.11 0.85 -20.86
C GLY A 43 -6.29 0.19 -20.16
N ARG A 44 -6.62 -1.07 -20.47
CA ARG A 44 -7.67 -1.82 -19.81
C ARG A 44 -7.12 -2.75 -18.74
N LEU A 45 -7.89 -2.94 -17.69
CA LEU A 45 -7.58 -3.98 -16.71
C LEU A 45 -7.55 -5.34 -17.44
N LEU A 46 -6.41 -6.01 -17.42
CA LEU A 46 -6.27 -7.34 -18.00
C LEU A 46 -7.31 -8.30 -17.40
N LYS A 47 -7.78 -9.27 -18.19
CA LYS A 47 -8.61 -10.35 -17.65
C LYS A 47 -7.96 -10.96 -16.40
N PRO A 48 -8.72 -11.32 -15.36
CA PRO A 48 -8.17 -11.84 -14.12
C PRO A 48 -7.17 -12.99 -14.32
N SER A 49 -7.46 -13.93 -15.21
CA SER A 49 -6.57 -15.05 -15.54
C SER A 49 -5.23 -14.60 -16.12
N HIS A 50 -5.23 -13.60 -16.98
CA HIS A 50 -3.98 -13.09 -17.57
C HIS A 50 -3.13 -12.34 -16.53
N ARG A 51 -3.76 -11.53 -15.67
CA ARG A 51 -3.05 -10.89 -14.56
C ARG A 51 -2.43 -11.93 -13.63
N THR A 52 -3.20 -12.93 -13.24
CA THR A 52 -2.71 -14.03 -12.40
C THR A 52 -1.50 -14.72 -13.02
N PHE A 53 -1.58 -15.03 -14.32
CA PHE A 53 -0.43 -15.60 -15.05
C PHE A 53 0.81 -14.71 -14.97
N LEU A 54 0.67 -13.41 -15.13
CA LEU A 54 1.79 -12.46 -15.05
C LEU A 54 2.40 -12.40 -13.64
N PHE A 55 1.58 -12.35 -12.59
CA PHE A 55 2.07 -12.40 -11.20
C PHE A 55 2.84 -13.68 -10.90
N VAL A 56 2.31 -14.81 -11.32
CA VAL A 56 2.97 -16.11 -11.14
C VAL A 56 4.26 -16.18 -11.95
N LYS A 57 4.25 -15.74 -13.21
CA LYS A 57 5.45 -15.67 -14.06
C LYS A 57 6.55 -14.86 -13.40
N GLU A 58 6.21 -13.69 -12.85
CA GLU A 58 7.19 -12.83 -12.19
C GLU A 58 7.80 -13.49 -10.95
N TYR A 59 6.98 -14.15 -10.13
CA TYR A 59 7.50 -14.91 -8.99
C TYR A 59 8.51 -15.98 -9.46
N PHE A 60 8.18 -16.76 -10.49
CA PHE A 60 9.09 -17.82 -10.96
C PHE A 60 10.35 -17.29 -11.66
N ASN A 61 10.32 -16.06 -12.18
CA ASN A 61 11.52 -15.39 -12.68
C ASN A 61 12.49 -15.01 -11.55
N GLN A 62 11.96 -14.59 -10.41
CA GLN A 62 12.76 -14.09 -9.29
C GLN A 62 12.23 -14.58 -7.92
N PRO A 63 12.28 -15.90 -7.63
CA PRO A 63 11.61 -16.47 -6.45
C PRO A 63 12.25 -16.09 -5.10
N LYS A 64 13.49 -15.58 -5.12
CA LYS A 64 14.24 -15.19 -3.91
C LYS A 64 13.98 -13.75 -3.47
N ARG A 65 12.93 -13.11 -3.97
CA ARG A 65 12.60 -11.71 -3.68
C ARG A 65 11.74 -11.50 -2.42
N GLY A 66 11.79 -12.40 -1.45
CA GLY A 66 11.13 -12.24 -0.15
C GLY A 66 9.60 -12.34 -0.20
N TYR A 67 9.05 -13.19 -1.05
CA TYR A 67 7.61 -13.51 -1.02
C TYR A 67 7.24 -14.24 0.26
N GLY A 68 6.10 -13.87 0.85
CA GLY A 68 5.57 -14.58 2.01
C GLY A 68 5.20 -16.04 1.68
N PRO A 69 5.37 -16.99 2.63
CA PRO A 69 5.14 -18.42 2.36
C PRO A 69 3.76 -18.74 1.79
N GLY A 70 2.71 -18.09 2.29
CA GLY A 70 1.34 -18.28 1.79
C GLY A 70 1.18 -17.86 0.32
N VAL A 71 1.80 -16.74 -0.09
CA VAL A 71 1.79 -16.29 -1.49
C VAL A 71 2.56 -17.24 -2.39
N VAL A 72 3.69 -17.77 -1.92
CA VAL A 72 4.48 -18.80 -2.63
C VAL A 72 3.63 -20.04 -2.89
N GLU A 73 2.93 -20.54 -1.87
CA GLU A 73 2.04 -21.68 -2.01
C GLU A 73 0.92 -21.44 -3.02
N VAL A 74 0.28 -20.26 -2.96
CA VAL A 74 -0.76 -19.86 -3.93
C VAL A 74 -0.21 -19.89 -5.35
N PHE A 75 0.97 -19.32 -5.60
CA PHE A 75 1.55 -19.28 -6.94
C PHE A 75 1.95 -20.66 -7.47
N HIS A 76 2.44 -21.54 -6.61
CA HIS A 76 2.70 -22.93 -6.98
C HIS A 76 1.41 -23.69 -7.34
N LYS A 77 0.36 -23.56 -6.52
CA LYS A 77 -0.95 -24.17 -6.82
C LYS A 77 -1.53 -23.65 -8.14
N LEU A 78 -1.55 -22.35 -8.35
CA LEU A 78 -2.03 -21.72 -9.58
C LEU A 78 -1.32 -22.27 -10.83
N LYS A 79 -0.01 -22.41 -10.78
CA LYS A 79 0.78 -22.96 -11.88
C LYS A 79 0.48 -24.44 -12.13
N ASN A 80 0.40 -25.24 -11.06
CA ASN A 80 0.17 -26.68 -11.15
C ASN A 80 -1.26 -26.98 -11.66
N GLU A 81 -2.24 -26.18 -11.26
CA GLU A 81 -3.66 -26.29 -11.67
C GLU A 81 -3.94 -25.59 -13.02
N LYS A 82 -2.90 -25.13 -13.74
CA LYS A 82 -3.01 -24.47 -15.05
C LYS A 82 -3.98 -23.29 -15.09
N TYR A 83 -4.15 -22.61 -13.94
CA TYR A 83 -5.02 -21.42 -13.77
C TYR A 83 -6.52 -21.71 -14.02
N GLU A 84 -7.01 -22.93 -13.76
CA GLU A 84 -8.42 -23.29 -13.93
C GLU A 84 -9.35 -22.49 -13.01
N ASP A 85 -8.99 -22.39 -11.70
CA ASP A 85 -9.67 -21.51 -10.75
C ASP A 85 -8.63 -20.60 -10.08
N ILE A 86 -8.56 -19.36 -10.53
CA ILE A 86 -7.56 -18.39 -10.07
C ILE A 86 -7.79 -17.89 -8.64
N TRP A 87 -8.96 -18.13 -8.06
CA TRP A 87 -9.32 -17.67 -6.74
C TRP A 87 -9.19 -18.75 -5.66
N ARG A 88 -9.36 -20.01 -6.05
CA ARG A 88 -9.38 -21.15 -5.13
C ARG A 88 -8.13 -21.26 -4.28
N PRO A 89 -6.89 -21.18 -4.80
CA PRO A 89 -5.70 -21.31 -3.98
C PRO A 89 -5.59 -20.25 -2.87
N ALA A 90 -5.95 -19.00 -3.17
CA ALA A 90 -5.94 -17.93 -2.19
C ALA A 90 -7.02 -18.12 -1.11
N LYS A 91 -8.22 -18.59 -1.50
CA LYS A 91 -9.31 -18.90 -0.57
C LYS A 91 -8.98 -20.04 0.39
N GLN A 92 -8.18 -21.00 -0.02
CA GLN A 92 -7.81 -22.17 0.78
C GLN A 92 -6.74 -21.87 1.85
N GLN A 93 -6.10 -20.70 1.82
CA GLN A 93 -5.14 -20.35 2.87
C GLN A 93 -5.82 -20.25 4.24
N PHE A 94 -5.07 -20.59 5.29
CA PHE A 94 -5.52 -20.49 6.69
C PHE A 94 -6.87 -21.18 6.90
N ASP A 95 -6.93 -22.47 6.54
CA ASP A 95 -8.12 -23.32 6.71
C ASP A 95 -9.40 -22.75 6.07
N GLY A 96 -9.23 -22.03 4.93
CA GLY A 96 -10.35 -21.45 4.19
C GLY A 96 -10.72 -20.02 4.59
N SER A 97 -10.09 -19.44 5.62
CA SER A 97 -10.35 -18.05 6.02
C SER A 97 -9.66 -17.02 5.11
N GLY A 98 -8.71 -17.46 4.28
CA GLY A 98 -7.90 -16.59 3.44
C GLY A 98 -6.87 -15.77 4.22
N SER A 99 -5.91 -15.18 3.52
CA SER A 99 -4.88 -14.35 4.16
C SER A 99 -5.43 -12.98 4.56
N PHE A 100 -5.18 -12.57 5.80
CA PHE A 100 -5.46 -11.23 6.37
C PHE A 100 -4.21 -10.34 6.42
N GLY A 101 -3.11 -10.78 5.82
CA GLY A 101 -1.85 -10.04 5.77
C GLY A 101 -1.92 -8.76 4.94
N ASN A 102 -0.92 -7.89 5.13
CA ASN A 102 -0.81 -6.60 4.44
C ASN A 102 -0.22 -6.69 3.01
N GLY A 103 0.13 -7.89 2.52
CA GLY A 103 0.72 -8.07 1.20
C GLY A 103 -0.15 -7.62 0.01
N GLY A 104 -1.48 -7.52 0.20
CA GLY A 104 -2.37 -6.84 -0.73
C GLY A 104 -2.16 -5.33 -0.72
N ALA A 105 -2.14 -4.72 0.49
CA ALA A 105 -2.03 -3.27 0.68
C ALA A 105 -0.70 -2.69 0.18
N MET A 106 0.40 -3.38 0.43
CA MET A 106 1.73 -2.91 0.04
C MET A 106 1.94 -2.76 -1.48
N ARG A 107 1.06 -3.32 -2.33
CA ARG A 107 1.23 -3.34 -3.79
C ARG A 107 0.15 -2.60 -4.58
N VAL A 108 -0.84 -1.98 -3.95
CA VAL A 108 -2.00 -1.38 -4.67
C VAL A 108 -1.80 0.08 -5.08
N ALA A 109 -0.77 0.77 -4.60
CA ALA A 109 -0.55 2.18 -4.90
C ALA A 109 -0.60 2.54 -6.40
N PRO A 110 -0.01 1.76 -7.34
CA PRO A 110 -0.09 2.04 -8.77
C PRO A 110 -1.51 1.99 -9.35
N ILE A 111 -2.43 1.29 -8.69
CA ILE A 111 -3.83 1.23 -9.10
C ILE A 111 -4.52 2.58 -8.89
N ALA A 112 -4.22 3.26 -7.77
CA ALA A 112 -4.69 4.61 -7.52
C ALA A 112 -4.18 5.60 -8.57
N LEU A 113 -2.93 5.45 -9.01
CA LEU A 113 -2.34 6.27 -10.07
C LEU A 113 -3.04 6.08 -11.41
N PHE A 114 -3.25 4.83 -11.78
CA PHE A 114 -3.83 4.49 -13.08
C PHE A 114 -5.30 4.89 -13.19
N TYR A 115 -6.09 4.65 -12.14
CA TYR A 115 -7.51 5.00 -12.08
C TYR A 115 -7.78 6.30 -11.32
N ARG A 116 -6.84 7.24 -11.33
CA ARG A 116 -6.96 8.50 -10.59
C ARG A 116 -8.23 9.29 -10.90
N ASP A 117 -8.77 9.17 -12.12
CA ASP A 117 -9.97 9.87 -12.58
C ASP A 117 -11.25 9.04 -12.41
N ASN A 118 -11.16 7.83 -11.82
CA ASN A 118 -12.31 6.93 -11.67
C ASN A 118 -12.22 6.10 -10.38
N TYR A 119 -12.80 6.63 -9.31
CA TYR A 119 -12.78 6.02 -7.98
C TYR A 119 -13.36 4.59 -7.95
N ASP A 120 -14.50 4.36 -8.60
CA ASP A 120 -15.18 3.05 -8.53
C ASP A 120 -14.36 1.97 -9.24
N LYS A 121 -13.80 2.29 -10.40
CA LYS A 121 -12.88 1.37 -11.10
C LYS A 121 -11.60 1.14 -10.31
N MET A 122 -11.09 2.14 -9.63
CA MET A 122 -9.92 2.01 -8.74
C MET A 122 -10.20 1.01 -7.61
N VAL A 123 -11.32 1.16 -6.90
CA VAL A 123 -11.71 0.27 -5.79
C VAL A 123 -11.88 -1.17 -6.28
N GLU A 124 -12.59 -1.36 -7.40
CA GLU A 124 -12.79 -2.68 -7.97
C GLU A 124 -11.47 -3.33 -8.42
N ALA A 125 -10.61 -2.58 -9.09
CA ALA A 125 -9.29 -3.07 -9.52
C ALA A 125 -8.39 -3.46 -8.33
N ALA A 126 -8.36 -2.63 -7.27
CA ALA A 126 -7.61 -2.91 -6.06
C ALA A 126 -8.12 -4.17 -5.35
N ARG A 127 -9.44 -4.33 -5.26
CA ARG A 127 -10.09 -5.56 -4.74
C ARG A 127 -9.66 -6.79 -5.54
N GLN A 128 -9.82 -6.76 -6.86
CA GLN A 128 -9.50 -7.90 -7.72
C GLN A 128 -8.02 -8.30 -7.68
N VAL A 129 -7.09 -7.34 -7.66
CA VAL A 129 -5.65 -7.63 -7.55
C VAL A 129 -5.31 -8.23 -6.18
N THR A 130 -5.95 -7.77 -5.13
CA THR A 130 -5.75 -8.28 -3.78
C THR A 130 -6.24 -9.72 -3.65
N LEU A 131 -7.42 -10.04 -4.18
CA LEU A 131 -8.03 -11.36 -4.13
C LEU A 131 -7.18 -12.47 -4.76
N LEU A 132 -6.22 -12.16 -5.62
CA LEU A 132 -5.31 -13.15 -6.19
C LEU A 132 -4.47 -13.89 -5.12
N THR A 133 -4.26 -13.27 -3.97
CA THR A 133 -3.42 -13.82 -2.89
C THR A 133 -3.99 -13.64 -1.50
N HIS A 134 -4.91 -12.69 -1.28
CA HIS A 134 -5.48 -12.33 0.02
C HIS A 134 -7.00 -12.24 -0.13
N THR A 135 -7.72 -13.20 0.39
CA THR A 135 -9.18 -13.29 0.26
C THR A 135 -9.92 -13.00 1.56
N ASN A 136 -9.20 -12.92 2.68
CA ASN A 136 -9.79 -12.51 3.95
C ASN A 136 -10.25 -11.05 3.88
N ARG A 137 -11.43 -10.75 4.43
CA ARG A 137 -12.03 -9.41 4.43
C ARG A 137 -11.08 -8.35 5.00
N LEU A 138 -10.35 -8.65 6.08
CA LEU A 138 -9.40 -7.72 6.66
C LEU A 138 -8.24 -7.41 5.69
N GLY A 139 -7.69 -8.43 5.03
CA GLY A 139 -6.64 -8.22 4.03
C GLY A 139 -7.11 -7.40 2.83
N VAL A 140 -8.32 -7.66 2.34
CA VAL A 140 -8.92 -6.93 1.21
C VAL A 140 -9.20 -5.48 1.59
N ASN A 141 -9.87 -5.24 2.72
CA ASN A 141 -10.23 -3.88 3.15
C ASN A 141 -9.01 -3.04 3.52
N GLY A 142 -7.93 -3.66 4.04
CA GLY A 142 -6.65 -2.97 4.22
C GLY A 142 -6.04 -2.50 2.91
N ALA A 143 -6.08 -3.34 1.87
CA ALA A 143 -5.63 -2.94 0.54
C ALA A 143 -6.48 -1.79 -0.04
N LEU A 144 -7.80 -1.82 0.16
CA LEU A 144 -8.67 -0.72 -0.24
C LEU A 144 -8.36 0.56 0.52
N LEU A 145 -8.18 0.50 1.85
CA LEU A 145 -7.77 1.66 2.65
C LEU A 145 -6.47 2.29 2.13
N GLN A 146 -5.45 1.49 1.89
CA GLN A 146 -4.17 1.96 1.34
C GLN A 146 -4.35 2.63 -0.03
N CYS A 147 -5.10 1.99 -0.92
CA CYS A 147 -5.37 2.52 -2.26
C CYS A 147 -6.12 3.86 -2.21
N ILE A 148 -7.13 3.95 -1.33
CA ILE A 148 -7.91 5.17 -1.11
C ILE A 148 -7.05 6.28 -0.51
N ALA A 149 -6.15 5.97 0.44
CA ALA A 149 -5.26 6.96 1.02
C ALA A 149 -4.32 7.57 -0.04
N VAL A 150 -3.76 6.74 -0.93
CA VAL A 150 -2.97 7.20 -2.08
C VAL A 150 -3.82 8.04 -3.04
N TYR A 151 -5.04 7.57 -3.36
CA TYR A 151 -5.97 8.30 -4.23
C TYR A 151 -6.31 9.68 -3.67
N LEU A 152 -6.67 9.79 -2.40
CA LEU A 152 -6.97 11.07 -1.76
C LEU A 152 -5.75 12.01 -1.74
N SER A 153 -4.56 11.47 -1.53
CA SER A 153 -3.30 12.23 -1.56
C SER A 153 -3.03 12.84 -2.94
N LEU A 154 -3.30 12.10 -4.03
CA LEU A 154 -3.16 12.58 -5.41
C LEU A 154 -4.11 13.73 -5.75
N HIS A 155 -5.26 13.82 -5.05
CA HIS A 155 -6.28 14.85 -5.30
C HIS A 155 -6.15 16.08 -4.38
N GLN A 156 -5.09 16.13 -3.57
CA GLN A 156 -4.80 17.35 -2.81
C GLN A 156 -4.26 18.44 -3.73
N LEU A 157 -4.50 19.69 -3.33
CA LEU A 157 -4.02 20.83 -4.10
C LEU A 157 -2.49 20.97 -3.94
N PRO A 158 -1.73 21.00 -5.04
CA PRO A 158 -0.29 21.15 -4.96
C PRO A 158 0.13 22.41 -4.19
N GLY A 159 1.14 22.26 -3.33
CA GLY A 159 1.71 23.38 -2.56
C GLY A 159 0.86 23.89 -1.39
N LYS A 160 -0.30 23.30 -1.13
CA LYS A 160 -1.09 23.61 0.07
C LYS A 160 -0.79 22.65 1.20
N PRO A 161 -0.77 23.12 2.47
CA PRO A 161 -0.71 22.23 3.61
C PRO A 161 -1.90 21.25 3.61
N LEU A 162 -1.67 20.03 4.05
CA LEU A 162 -2.72 19.03 4.19
C LEU A 162 -3.64 19.39 5.36
N ASP A 163 -4.95 19.43 5.12
CA ASP A 163 -5.92 19.38 6.20
C ASP A 163 -6.07 17.93 6.69
N VAL A 164 -5.42 17.66 7.81
CA VAL A 164 -5.38 16.32 8.43
C VAL A 164 -6.79 15.87 8.83
N THR A 165 -7.63 16.79 9.31
CA THR A 165 -8.99 16.49 9.78
C THR A 165 -9.90 16.13 8.60
N GLU A 166 -9.85 16.92 7.54
CA GLU A 166 -10.63 16.66 6.31
C GLU A 166 -10.19 15.35 5.65
N PHE A 167 -8.87 15.12 5.54
CA PHE A 167 -8.33 13.89 4.96
C PHE A 167 -8.77 12.65 5.73
N SER A 168 -8.65 12.66 7.07
CA SER A 168 -9.11 11.56 7.91
C SER A 168 -10.62 11.35 7.83
N ALA A 169 -11.42 12.42 7.81
CA ALA A 169 -12.87 12.32 7.65
C ALA A 169 -13.27 11.67 6.32
N ALA A 170 -12.60 12.04 5.23
CA ALA A 170 -12.81 11.43 3.92
C ALA A 170 -12.45 9.93 3.90
N LEU A 171 -11.34 9.53 4.53
CA LEU A 171 -10.97 8.12 4.68
C LEU A 171 -12.02 7.33 5.47
N LYS A 172 -12.46 7.84 6.61
CA LYS A 172 -13.48 7.20 7.46
C LYS A 172 -14.81 7.03 6.72
N GLN A 173 -15.25 8.05 5.98
CA GLN A 173 -16.46 7.96 5.18
C GLN A 173 -16.36 6.84 4.14
N LYS A 174 -15.29 6.83 3.32
CA LYS A 174 -15.11 5.85 2.26
C LYS A 174 -14.95 4.42 2.80
N MET A 175 -14.20 4.25 3.88
CA MET A 175 -14.08 2.93 4.54
C MET A 175 -15.37 2.48 5.20
N GLY A 176 -16.11 3.41 5.81
CA GLY A 176 -17.42 3.12 6.39
C GLY A 176 -18.42 2.62 5.34
N ASP A 177 -18.41 3.18 4.13
CA ASP A 177 -19.26 2.73 3.03
C ASP A 177 -18.87 1.33 2.53
N ILE A 178 -17.55 1.04 2.43
CA ILE A 178 -17.03 -0.29 2.06
C ILE A 178 -17.40 -1.32 3.12
N GLU A 179 -17.15 -1.03 4.40
CA GLU A 179 -17.39 -1.98 5.49
C GLU A 179 -18.88 -2.24 5.71
N LYS A 180 -19.76 -1.27 5.44
CA LYS A 180 -21.23 -1.48 5.44
C LYS A 180 -21.68 -2.38 4.29
N ALA A 181 -21.10 -2.21 3.10
CA ALA A 181 -21.42 -3.04 1.94
C ALA A 181 -20.95 -4.49 2.11
N ASP A 182 -19.83 -4.69 2.83
CA ASP A 182 -19.21 -5.99 3.08
C ASP A 182 -19.78 -6.70 4.34
N GLN A 183 -20.86 -6.18 4.96
CA GLN A 183 -21.42 -6.76 6.18
C GLN A 183 -21.91 -8.20 5.95
N MET A 184 -21.13 -9.16 6.43
CA MET A 184 -21.57 -10.54 6.68
C MET A 184 -21.99 -10.66 8.16
N GLU A 185 -23.07 -11.38 8.45
CA GLU A 185 -23.65 -11.54 9.81
C GLU A 185 -22.71 -12.17 10.84
N GLU A 186 -21.61 -12.79 10.39
CA GLU A 186 -20.72 -13.64 11.19
C GLU A 186 -19.60 -12.92 11.96
N PHE A 187 -19.41 -11.60 11.81
CA PHE A 187 -18.32 -10.90 12.49
C PHE A 187 -18.82 -10.07 13.69
N GLU A 188 -18.20 -10.27 14.85
CA GLU A 188 -18.46 -9.46 16.06
C GLU A 188 -18.18 -7.97 15.82
N ASN A 189 -17.06 -7.64 15.19
CA ASN A 189 -16.76 -6.27 14.77
C ASN A 189 -17.04 -6.09 13.27
N LYS A 190 -18.08 -5.35 12.97
CA LYS A 190 -18.55 -5.11 11.60
C LYS A 190 -17.74 -4.05 10.85
N MET A 191 -17.04 -3.17 11.57
CA MET A 191 -16.35 -1.98 10.99
C MET A 191 -14.94 -1.77 11.57
N PRO A 192 -14.04 -2.78 11.52
CA PRO A 192 -12.77 -2.73 12.23
C PRO A 192 -11.83 -1.62 11.72
N TYR A 193 -11.81 -1.31 10.43
CA TYR A 193 -11.01 -0.23 9.88
C TYR A 193 -11.55 1.15 10.26
N THR A 194 -12.87 1.33 10.22
CA THR A 194 -13.50 2.58 10.70
C THR A 194 -13.17 2.84 12.17
N GLU A 195 -13.14 1.80 13.01
CA GLU A 195 -12.75 1.94 14.41
C GLU A 195 -11.27 2.27 14.58
N LYS A 196 -10.38 1.60 13.84
CA LYS A 196 -8.95 1.96 13.85
C LYS A 196 -8.71 3.41 13.39
N LEU A 197 -9.44 3.88 12.39
CA LEU A 197 -9.35 5.27 11.93
C LEU A 197 -9.88 6.28 12.97
N LYS A 198 -10.89 5.92 13.76
CA LYS A 198 -11.33 6.75 14.90
C LYS A 198 -10.26 6.80 16.00
N ALA A 199 -9.66 5.66 16.33
CA ALA A 199 -8.57 5.60 17.30
C ALA A 199 -7.34 6.38 16.83
N MET A 200 -7.04 6.34 15.52
CA MET A 200 -6.02 7.17 14.89
C MET A 200 -6.30 8.67 15.08
N ASP A 201 -7.55 9.12 14.93
CA ASP A 201 -7.90 10.53 15.15
C ASP A 201 -7.67 10.97 16.60
N GLU A 202 -7.91 10.10 17.57
CA GLU A 202 -7.62 10.41 18.99
C GLU A 202 -6.11 10.56 19.19
N LEU A 203 -5.28 9.67 18.64
CA LEU A 203 -3.83 9.77 18.68
C LEU A 203 -3.29 11.05 18.01
N LEU A 204 -3.92 11.50 16.92
CA LEU A 204 -3.51 12.72 16.19
C LEU A 204 -3.77 14.01 16.97
N LYS A 205 -4.56 13.97 18.06
CA LYS A 205 -4.78 15.13 18.95
C LYS A 205 -3.61 15.37 19.88
N ASP A 206 -2.81 14.33 20.17
CA ASP A 206 -1.62 14.45 21.01
C ASP A 206 -0.34 14.44 20.15
N ASP A 207 0.27 15.63 20.04
CA ASP A 207 1.54 15.77 19.31
C ASP A 207 2.73 15.06 20.01
N ASN A 208 2.55 14.58 21.23
CA ASN A 208 3.55 13.87 22.02
C ASN A 208 3.21 12.40 22.29
N ALA A 209 2.22 11.83 21.58
CA ALA A 209 1.89 10.41 21.70
C ALA A 209 3.15 9.53 21.58
N LEU A 210 3.33 8.64 22.55
CA LEU A 210 4.50 7.76 22.59
C LEU A 210 4.40 6.66 21.53
N GLU A 211 5.56 6.18 21.06
CA GLU A 211 5.61 5.11 20.06
C GLU A 211 4.91 3.84 20.55
N GLU A 212 5.07 3.48 21.81
CA GLU A 212 4.43 2.34 22.44
C GLU A 212 2.91 2.47 22.50
N GLU A 213 2.38 3.67 22.66
CA GLU A 213 0.96 3.94 22.63
C GLU A 213 0.39 3.74 21.22
N VAL A 214 1.07 4.27 20.21
CA VAL A 214 0.72 4.08 18.80
C VAL A 214 0.74 2.59 18.43
N GLN A 215 1.79 1.86 18.83
CA GLN A 215 1.92 0.42 18.61
C GLN A 215 0.79 -0.36 19.28
N GLY A 216 0.43 -0.02 20.52
CA GLY A 216 -0.63 -0.68 21.28
C GLY A 216 -2.02 -0.46 20.68
N ILE A 217 -2.31 0.75 20.18
CA ILE A 217 -3.62 1.14 19.67
C ILE A 217 -3.78 0.74 18.19
N LEU A 218 -2.84 1.10 17.33
CA LEU A 218 -2.95 0.86 15.88
C LEU A 218 -2.35 -0.48 15.46
N GLY A 219 -1.33 -0.95 16.16
CA GLY A 219 -0.56 -2.13 15.81
C GLY A 219 0.61 -1.81 14.87
N HIS A 220 1.50 -2.80 14.66
CA HIS A 220 2.67 -2.67 13.80
C HIS A 220 3.15 -4.02 13.23
N ASP A 221 2.27 -5.01 13.18
CA ASP A 221 2.58 -6.36 12.70
C ASP A 221 2.25 -6.55 11.20
N ILE A 222 2.43 -7.77 10.71
CA ILE A 222 2.21 -8.14 9.30
C ILE A 222 0.73 -8.20 8.88
N SER A 223 -0.22 -8.03 9.81
CA SER A 223 -1.64 -8.03 9.46
C SER A 223 -2.05 -6.69 8.86
N ALA A 224 -2.97 -6.72 7.90
CA ALA A 224 -3.42 -5.51 7.23
C ALA A 224 -4.10 -4.53 8.21
N LEU A 225 -4.87 -5.06 9.18
CA LEU A 225 -5.58 -4.24 10.17
C LEU A 225 -4.65 -3.51 11.13
N ASN A 226 -3.47 -4.08 11.44
CA ASN A 226 -2.50 -3.52 12.38
C ASN A 226 -1.31 -2.82 11.70
N SER A 227 -1.28 -2.70 10.38
CA SER A 227 -0.19 -2.03 9.67
C SER A 227 -0.68 -0.92 8.75
N VAL A 228 -1.81 -1.08 8.07
CA VAL A 228 -2.28 -0.07 7.11
C VAL A 228 -2.78 1.21 7.79
N PRO A 229 -3.61 1.16 8.86
CA PRO A 229 -3.95 2.37 9.62
C PRO A 229 -2.72 3.06 10.21
N THR A 230 -1.72 2.29 10.64
CA THR A 230 -0.45 2.80 11.15
C THR A 230 0.35 3.53 10.07
N ALA A 231 0.37 3.02 8.84
CA ALA A 231 1.00 3.72 7.71
C ALA A 231 0.31 5.06 7.40
N VAL A 232 -1.02 5.09 7.43
CA VAL A 232 -1.81 6.33 7.30
C VAL A 232 -1.50 7.29 8.43
N TYR A 233 -1.48 6.81 9.68
CA TYR A 233 -1.12 7.63 10.84
C TYR A 233 0.27 8.25 10.70
N CYS A 234 1.28 7.48 10.30
CA CYS A 234 2.64 8.00 10.11
C CYS A 234 2.68 9.16 9.11
N PHE A 235 1.93 9.08 8.01
CA PHE A 235 1.81 10.17 7.05
C PHE A 235 1.15 11.41 7.67
N LEU A 236 0.00 11.25 8.33
CA LEU A 236 -0.76 12.35 8.91
C LEU A 236 -0.03 13.01 10.08
N ARG A 237 0.57 12.22 10.99
CA ARG A 237 1.35 12.72 12.13
C ARG A 237 2.58 13.50 11.67
N SER A 238 3.17 13.11 10.55
CA SER A 238 4.36 13.74 9.99
C SER A 238 4.12 15.09 9.33
N GLN A 239 2.89 15.57 9.26
CA GLN A 239 2.60 16.96 8.84
C GLN A 239 3.15 17.98 9.83
N LYS A 240 3.35 17.59 11.08
CA LYS A 240 3.98 18.39 12.15
C LYS A 240 5.34 17.79 12.51
N PRO A 241 6.24 18.58 13.14
CA PRO A 241 7.48 18.06 13.72
C PRO A 241 7.20 16.92 14.71
N ILE A 242 8.10 15.95 14.77
CA ILE A 242 8.03 14.82 15.70
C ILE A 242 9.26 14.88 16.60
N PRO A 243 9.11 14.76 17.94
CA PRO A 243 10.25 14.69 18.86
C PRO A 243 11.23 13.60 18.38
N ASN A 244 12.53 13.86 18.52
CA ASN A 244 13.61 12.95 18.13
C ASN A 244 13.81 12.70 16.61
N ILE A 245 12.93 13.16 15.74
CA ILE A 245 13.10 13.07 14.29
C ILE A 245 13.56 14.42 13.73
N LYS A 246 14.88 14.56 13.55
CA LYS A 246 15.52 15.82 13.14
C LYS A 246 15.54 15.96 11.62
N THR A 247 14.42 16.30 11.03
CA THR A 247 14.33 16.63 9.59
C THR A 247 13.21 17.63 9.33
N ASP A 248 13.48 18.61 8.48
CA ASP A 248 12.47 19.58 8.01
C ASP A 248 11.65 19.03 6.83
N CYS A 249 12.10 17.94 6.21
CA CYS A 249 11.39 17.32 5.09
C CYS A 249 10.26 16.39 5.60
N PRO A 250 8.97 16.72 5.38
CA PRO A 250 7.86 15.91 5.89
C PRO A 250 7.83 14.51 5.28
N PHE A 251 8.21 14.34 4.01
CA PHE A 251 8.34 13.04 3.39
C PHE A 251 9.34 12.14 4.15
N ARG A 252 10.55 12.67 4.40
CA ARG A 252 11.58 11.95 5.17
C ARG A 252 11.13 11.65 6.59
N ARG A 253 10.43 12.59 7.22
CA ARG A 253 9.84 12.42 8.56
C ARG A 253 8.85 11.26 8.60
N THR A 254 7.97 11.16 7.59
CA THR A 254 7.03 10.05 7.45
C THR A 254 7.73 8.70 7.44
N ILE A 255 8.78 8.54 6.64
CA ILE A 255 9.55 7.30 6.55
C ILE A 255 10.26 6.98 7.86
N GLN A 256 10.95 7.96 8.44
CA GLN A 256 11.71 7.76 9.69
C GLN A 256 10.78 7.40 10.84
N TYR A 257 9.63 8.03 10.94
CA TYR A 257 8.65 7.73 11.97
C TYR A 257 8.01 6.33 11.77
N ALA A 258 7.68 5.95 10.56
CA ALA A 258 7.19 4.61 10.28
C ALA A 258 8.22 3.51 10.67
N ILE A 259 9.51 3.79 10.48
CA ILE A 259 10.59 2.87 10.88
C ILE A 259 10.74 2.81 12.40
N SER A 260 10.63 3.95 13.12
CA SER A 260 10.82 3.98 14.57
C SER A 260 9.75 3.17 15.32
N LEU A 261 8.56 3.01 14.75
CA LEU A 261 7.49 2.19 15.33
C LEU A 261 7.80 0.68 15.40
N GLY A 262 8.87 0.19 14.78
CA GLY A 262 9.21 -1.23 14.86
C GLY A 262 8.23 -2.16 14.11
N GLY A 263 8.29 -3.45 14.41
CA GLY A 263 7.43 -4.46 13.78
C GLY A 263 7.73 -4.66 12.28
N ASP A 264 6.69 -4.65 11.45
CA ASP A 264 6.79 -4.77 9.99
C ASP A 264 7.18 -3.43 9.34
N THR A 265 8.33 -2.90 9.77
CA THR A 265 8.80 -1.54 9.46
C THR A 265 8.94 -1.26 7.99
N ASP A 266 9.44 -2.20 7.22
CA ASP A 266 9.65 -2.06 5.78
C ASP A 266 8.33 -1.93 5.02
N THR A 267 7.33 -2.72 5.38
CA THR A 267 6.00 -2.66 4.76
C THR A 267 5.25 -1.40 5.19
N ILE A 268 5.25 -1.06 6.49
CA ILE A 268 4.59 0.14 7.00
C ILE A 268 5.21 1.40 6.40
N ALA A 269 6.55 1.49 6.38
CA ALA A 269 7.25 2.64 5.79
C ALA A 269 7.04 2.72 4.27
N SER A 270 6.96 1.59 3.56
CA SER A 270 6.65 1.55 2.13
C SER A 270 5.23 2.07 1.84
N MET A 271 4.24 1.65 2.61
CA MET A 271 2.85 2.12 2.49
C MET A 271 2.73 3.61 2.83
N ALA A 272 3.30 4.05 3.95
CA ALA A 272 3.33 5.46 4.35
C ALA A 272 4.07 6.33 3.31
N GLY A 273 5.18 5.83 2.76
CA GLY A 273 5.94 6.47 1.70
C GLY A 273 5.15 6.62 0.40
N ALA A 274 4.33 5.62 0.04
CA ALA A 274 3.47 5.72 -1.13
C ALA A 274 2.40 6.83 -0.98
N ILE A 275 1.79 6.96 0.21
CA ILE A 275 0.84 8.03 0.52
C ILE A 275 1.54 9.40 0.48
N ALA A 276 2.68 9.51 1.18
CA ALA A 276 3.47 10.75 1.23
C ALA A 276 4.03 11.15 -0.15
N GLY A 277 4.49 10.18 -0.95
CA GLY A 277 4.96 10.44 -2.31
C GLY A 277 3.86 10.97 -3.22
N ALA A 278 2.65 10.43 -3.12
CA ALA A 278 1.49 10.92 -3.86
C ALA A 278 1.13 12.36 -3.51
N PHE A 279 1.36 12.77 -2.25
CA PHE A 279 1.08 14.12 -1.77
C PHE A 279 2.20 15.12 -2.07
N TYR A 280 3.44 14.77 -1.74
CA TYR A 280 4.56 15.72 -1.78
C TYR A 280 5.26 15.79 -3.13
N GLY A 281 5.25 14.73 -3.88
CA GLY A 281 5.94 14.68 -5.15
C GLY A 281 7.43 14.28 -5.08
N MET A 282 8.01 13.96 -6.26
CA MET A 282 9.40 13.50 -6.41
C MET A 282 10.44 14.56 -5.99
N GLU A 283 10.12 15.83 -6.18
CA GLU A 283 11.02 16.95 -5.89
C GLU A 283 11.37 17.04 -4.40
N THR A 284 10.53 16.47 -3.52
CA THR A 284 10.81 16.40 -2.08
C THR A 284 11.73 15.25 -1.68
N ILE A 285 11.98 14.31 -2.59
CA ILE A 285 12.84 13.16 -2.34
C ILE A 285 14.27 13.53 -2.70
N ASN A 286 15.11 13.64 -1.68
CA ASN A 286 16.52 14.00 -1.84
C ASN A 286 17.24 13.02 -2.78
N GLU A 287 18.06 13.54 -3.70
CA GLU A 287 18.86 12.74 -4.64
C GLU A 287 19.72 11.67 -3.95
N SER A 288 20.22 11.95 -2.72
CA SER A 288 21.01 10.97 -1.99
C SER A 288 20.17 9.75 -1.58
N LEU A 289 18.87 9.92 -1.29
CA LEU A 289 17.95 8.80 -1.04
C LEU A 289 17.69 8.03 -2.33
N GLN A 290 17.45 8.74 -3.45
CA GLN A 290 17.19 8.11 -4.74
C GLN A 290 18.37 7.24 -5.20
N LYS A 291 19.61 7.69 -5.00
CA LYS A 291 20.83 6.93 -5.36
C LYS A 291 20.99 5.60 -4.63
N HIS A 292 20.34 5.46 -3.47
CA HIS A 292 20.37 4.21 -2.70
C HIS A 292 19.16 3.31 -2.95
N CYS A 293 18.21 3.73 -3.81
CA CYS A 293 17.04 2.92 -4.15
C CYS A 293 17.35 1.95 -5.29
N GLU A 294 16.91 0.69 -5.13
CA GLU A 294 16.93 -0.27 -6.24
C GLU A 294 15.90 0.14 -7.30
N PHE A 295 16.23 -0.11 -8.57
CA PHE A 295 15.32 0.07 -9.71
C PHE A 295 14.72 1.48 -9.88
N VAL A 296 15.42 2.53 -9.50
CA VAL A 296 14.92 3.91 -9.61
C VAL A 296 14.53 4.25 -11.05
N ASN A 297 15.41 3.98 -12.02
CA ASN A 297 15.15 4.30 -13.42
C ASN A 297 14.00 3.49 -14.00
N GLU A 298 13.90 2.20 -13.65
CA GLU A 298 12.81 1.33 -14.06
C GLU A 298 11.48 1.81 -13.46
N THR A 299 11.50 2.26 -12.20
CA THR A 299 10.33 2.80 -11.51
C THR A 299 9.84 4.09 -12.17
N ILE A 300 10.75 5.00 -12.52
CA ILE A 300 10.44 6.24 -13.24
C ILE A 300 9.82 5.90 -14.61
N ASN A 301 10.44 5.01 -15.37
CA ASN A 301 9.92 4.59 -16.67
C ASN A 301 8.53 3.95 -16.59
N LEU A 302 8.25 3.21 -15.52
CA LEU A 302 6.93 2.64 -15.29
C LEU A 302 5.88 3.70 -14.93
N ALA A 303 6.25 4.66 -14.10
CA ALA A 303 5.39 5.77 -13.75
C ALA A 303 4.99 6.59 -15.00
N ASP A 304 5.94 6.89 -15.89
CA ASP A 304 5.66 7.57 -17.16
C ASP A 304 4.69 6.78 -18.04
N LYS A 305 4.89 5.46 -18.17
CA LYS A 305 3.97 4.58 -18.91
C LYS A 305 2.57 4.51 -18.30
N ILE A 306 2.45 4.55 -16.97
CA ILE A 306 1.16 4.60 -16.29
C ILE A 306 0.42 5.90 -16.67
N ILE A 307 1.11 7.04 -16.65
CA ILE A 307 0.52 8.34 -17.04
C ILE A 307 0.06 8.31 -18.49
N GLU A 308 0.92 7.92 -19.42
CA GLU A 308 0.59 7.88 -20.84
C GLU A 308 -0.67 7.07 -21.13
N LYS A 309 -0.84 5.95 -20.42
CA LYS A 309 -2.00 5.07 -20.60
C LYS A 309 -3.24 5.50 -19.83
N SER A 310 -3.11 6.25 -18.74
CA SER A 310 -4.27 6.72 -17.96
C SER A 310 -4.98 7.91 -18.60
N VAL A 311 -4.33 8.61 -19.54
CA VAL A 311 -4.85 9.80 -20.25
C VAL A 311 -5.59 9.43 -21.55
N SER A 312 -5.51 8.19 -21.98
CA SER A 312 -6.22 7.65 -23.16
C SER A 312 -7.50 6.92 -22.76
#